data_791ec7f5d2d6f45deb6f33cbc1f62a35
#
_entry.id   791ec7f5d2d6f45deb6f33cbc1f62a35
#
_cell.length_a   1.000
_cell.length_b   1.000
_cell.length_c   1.000
_cell.angle_alpha   90.00
_cell.angle_beta   90.00
_cell.angle_gamma   90.00
#
_symmetry.space_group_name_H-M   'P 1'
#
loop_
_entity.id
_entity.type
_entity.pdbx_description
1 polymer ?
#
loop_
_entity_poly.entity_id
_entity_poly.type
_entity_poly.pdbx_seq_one_letter_code
_entity_poly.pdbx_strand_id
1 'polypeptide(L)'
;LFGSPSLIQEAISKATRTGGFCEISNVNSPKQLVVSGDKSVLESLPLCLKSLKQGRRCKVIPLNVDYPFHSSLLKHAGEEFDQFVNDSLSHHSIEVRDPVVPIISNVDGCIVCSMTDLNVQMKRKEDLVERMGKQICSAVQWEKDVKIARHLGMESFVEIGPKPVLA
;
A
#
# COMPACT_ATOMS: atom_id res chain seq x y z
N LEU A 1 -8.78 -6.51 -7.74
CA LEU A 1 -8.72 -6.58 -9.21
C LEU A 1 -7.57 -7.46 -9.66
N PHE A 2 -7.81 -8.30 -10.67
CA PHE A 2 -6.78 -9.12 -11.30
C PHE A 2 -6.53 -8.62 -12.71
N GLY A 3 -5.37 -7.99 -12.94
CA GLY A 3 -4.94 -7.39 -14.21
C GLY A 3 -3.63 -6.65 -14.04
N SER A 4 -2.98 -6.26 -15.14
CA SER A 4 -1.75 -5.47 -15.05
C SER A 4 -2.02 -4.06 -14.48
N PRO A 5 -1.06 -3.44 -13.76
CA PRO A 5 -1.22 -2.09 -13.23
C PRO A 5 -1.61 -1.06 -14.31
N SER A 6 -1.01 -1.12 -15.49
CA SER A 6 -1.31 -0.22 -16.60
C SER A 6 -2.76 -0.34 -17.08
N LEU A 7 -3.27 -1.56 -17.19
CA LEU A 7 -4.63 -1.83 -17.62
C LEU A 7 -5.66 -1.35 -16.58
N ILE A 8 -5.37 -1.57 -15.29
CA ILE A 8 -6.22 -1.09 -14.20
C ILE A 8 -6.21 0.44 -14.15
N GLN A 9 -5.05 1.08 -14.32
CA GLN A 9 -4.93 2.54 -14.38
C GLN A 9 -5.71 3.15 -15.54
N GLU A 10 -5.69 2.50 -16.72
CA GLU A 10 -6.50 2.92 -17.86
C GLU A 10 -8.00 2.81 -17.57
N ALA A 11 -8.43 1.75 -16.89
CA ALA A 11 -9.82 1.57 -16.49
C ALA A 11 -10.26 2.62 -15.45
N ILE A 12 -9.41 2.93 -14.47
CA ILE A 12 -9.64 4.00 -13.50
C ILE A 12 -9.78 5.34 -14.21
N SER A 13 -8.84 5.70 -15.08
CA SER A 13 -8.89 6.94 -15.86
C SER A 13 -10.16 7.05 -16.70
N LYS A 14 -10.69 5.93 -17.18
CA LYS A 14 -11.95 5.90 -17.93
C LYS A 14 -13.16 6.06 -17.00
N ALA A 15 -13.16 5.40 -15.85
CA ALA A 15 -14.24 5.43 -14.89
C ALA A 15 -14.41 6.81 -14.23
N THR A 16 -13.30 7.56 -14.07
CA THR A 16 -13.29 8.89 -13.44
C THR A 16 -13.50 10.05 -14.42
N ARG A 17 -13.70 9.80 -15.72
CA ARG A 17 -13.88 10.86 -16.75
C ARG A 17 -15.06 11.79 -16.49
N THR A 18 -16.12 11.30 -15.90
CA THR A 18 -17.33 12.07 -15.58
C THR A 18 -17.33 12.64 -14.18
N GLY A 19 -16.19 12.55 -13.50
CA GLY A 19 -16.02 12.94 -12.10
C GLY A 19 -15.92 11.73 -11.18
N GLY A 20 -15.70 12.00 -9.89
CA GLY A 20 -15.49 10.99 -8.87
C GLY A 20 -14.02 10.60 -8.72
N PHE A 21 -13.76 9.77 -7.72
CA PHE A 21 -12.43 9.40 -7.26
C PHE A 21 -12.23 7.88 -7.28
N CYS A 22 -11.08 7.43 -7.75
CA CYS A 22 -10.62 6.05 -7.60
C CYS A 22 -9.10 6.00 -7.82
N GLU A 23 -8.42 5.26 -6.96
CA GLU A 23 -6.97 5.03 -7.08
C GLU A 23 -6.59 3.61 -6.63
N ILE A 24 -5.36 3.19 -6.98
CA ILE A 24 -4.79 1.94 -6.52
C ILE A 24 -4.37 2.10 -5.06
N SER A 25 -4.92 1.27 -4.18
CA SER A 25 -4.63 1.25 -2.75
C SER A 25 -3.67 0.13 -2.33
N ASN A 26 -3.55 -0.96 -3.11
CA ASN A 26 -2.55 -1.99 -2.86
C ASN A 26 -2.03 -2.56 -4.17
N VAL A 27 -0.72 -2.77 -4.23
CA VAL A 27 -0.02 -3.52 -5.26
C VAL A 27 0.46 -4.83 -4.64
N ASN A 28 -0.41 -5.86 -4.67
CA ASN A 28 -0.12 -7.14 -4.02
C ASN A 28 0.78 -8.04 -4.89
N SER A 29 0.63 -7.97 -6.21
CA SER A 29 1.47 -8.67 -7.17
C SER A 29 1.39 -7.98 -8.53
N PRO A 30 2.18 -8.39 -9.54
CA PRO A 30 2.09 -7.85 -10.90
C PRO A 30 0.71 -7.98 -11.56
N LYS A 31 -0.17 -8.80 -10.97
CA LYS A 31 -1.51 -9.10 -11.51
C LYS A 31 -2.64 -8.92 -10.51
N GLN A 32 -2.34 -8.58 -9.25
CA GLN A 32 -3.35 -8.44 -8.20
C GLN A 32 -3.22 -7.06 -7.55
N LEU A 33 -4.24 -6.24 -7.72
CA LEU A 33 -4.33 -4.88 -7.22
C LEU A 33 -5.61 -4.69 -6.41
N VAL A 34 -5.55 -3.83 -5.41
CA VAL A 34 -6.76 -3.30 -4.75
C VAL A 34 -6.93 -1.86 -5.19
N VAL A 35 -8.16 -1.43 -5.36
CA VAL A 35 -8.54 -0.05 -5.66
C VAL A 35 -9.52 0.43 -4.62
N SER A 36 -9.41 1.69 -4.26
CA SER A 36 -10.30 2.41 -3.36
C SER A 36 -10.85 3.64 -4.06
N GLY A 37 -12.08 4.03 -3.75
CA GLY A 37 -12.69 5.20 -4.37
C GLY A 37 -14.19 5.29 -4.12
N ASP A 38 -14.83 6.21 -4.83
CA ASP A 38 -16.28 6.42 -4.76
C ASP A 38 -17.03 5.17 -5.22
N LYS A 39 -18.07 4.80 -4.50
CA LYS A 39 -18.88 3.61 -4.79
C LYS A 39 -19.36 3.55 -6.24
N SER A 40 -19.88 4.66 -6.77
CA SER A 40 -20.35 4.75 -8.14
C SER A 40 -19.26 4.51 -9.18
N VAL A 41 -18.04 5.00 -8.91
CA VAL A 41 -16.87 4.78 -9.78
C VAL A 41 -16.43 3.32 -9.71
N LEU A 42 -16.35 2.75 -8.51
CA LEU A 42 -15.99 1.34 -8.30
C LEU A 42 -16.99 0.39 -8.99
N GLU A 43 -18.30 0.67 -8.93
CA GLU A 43 -19.34 -0.09 -9.61
C GLU A 43 -19.24 -0.01 -11.14
N SER A 44 -18.67 1.05 -11.69
CA SER A 44 -18.46 1.23 -13.13
C SER A 44 -17.22 0.53 -13.67
N LEU A 45 -16.22 0.25 -12.82
CA LEU A 45 -14.93 -0.34 -13.22
C LEU A 45 -15.05 -1.64 -14.01
N PRO A 46 -15.94 -2.61 -13.67
CA PRO A 46 -16.10 -3.83 -14.47
C PRO A 46 -16.49 -3.56 -15.93
N LEU A 47 -17.34 -2.56 -16.16
CA LEU A 47 -17.76 -2.15 -17.51
C LEU A 47 -16.61 -1.44 -18.24
N CYS A 48 -15.90 -0.56 -17.55
CA CYS A 48 -14.73 0.11 -18.10
C CYS A 48 -13.65 -0.91 -18.52
N LEU A 49 -13.34 -1.90 -17.68
CA LEU A 49 -12.43 -3.00 -18.00
C LEU A 49 -12.88 -3.80 -19.22
N LYS A 50 -14.15 -4.22 -19.26
CA LYS A 50 -14.70 -4.98 -20.39
C LYS A 50 -14.61 -4.23 -21.72
N SER A 51 -14.62 -2.90 -21.69
CA SER A 51 -14.48 -2.06 -22.89
C SER A 51 -13.04 -1.97 -23.40
N LEU A 52 -12.05 -2.36 -22.59
CA LEU A 52 -10.63 -2.41 -22.97
C LEU A 52 -10.32 -3.79 -23.59
N LYS A 53 -9.49 -3.79 -24.65
CA LYS A 53 -9.19 -5.01 -25.42
C LYS A 53 -8.68 -6.17 -24.54
N GLN A 54 -7.85 -5.87 -23.56
CA GLN A 54 -7.28 -6.86 -22.63
C GLN A 54 -8.08 -6.99 -21.31
N GLY A 55 -8.96 -6.04 -21.01
CA GLY A 55 -9.70 -5.97 -19.75
C GLY A 55 -10.78 -7.04 -19.57
N ARG A 56 -11.21 -7.71 -20.66
CA ARG A 56 -12.22 -8.78 -20.62
C ARG A 56 -11.82 -9.99 -19.77
N ARG A 57 -10.53 -10.19 -19.53
CA ARG A 57 -9.98 -11.27 -18.69
C ARG A 57 -9.75 -10.86 -17.25
N CYS A 58 -9.97 -9.58 -16.91
CA CYS A 58 -9.80 -9.09 -15.55
C CYS A 58 -10.96 -9.57 -14.68
N LYS A 59 -10.62 -10.07 -13.49
CA LYS A 59 -11.61 -10.42 -12.47
C LYS A 59 -11.69 -9.27 -11.46
N VAL A 60 -12.90 -8.79 -11.20
CA VAL A 60 -13.20 -7.78 -10.17
C VAL A 60 -13.91 -8.49 -9.03
N ILE A 61 -13.38 -8.33 -7.82
CA ILE A 61 -13.97 -8.88 -6.60
C ILE A 61 -14.19 -7.70 -5.65
N PRO A 62 -15.44 -7.39 -5.29
CA PRO A 62 -15.73 -6.44 -4.23
C PRO A 62 -15.16 -6.93 -2.90
N LEU A 63 -14.59 -6.01 -2.12
CA LEU A 63 -14.19 -6.28 -0.74
C LEU A 63 -15.25 -5.72 0.20
N ASN A 64 -15.51 -6.44 1.29
CA ASN A 64 -16.44 -5.98 2.33
C ASN A 64 -15.69 -5.08 3.32
N VAL A 65 -15.36 -3.86 2.86
CA VAL A 65 -14.63 -2.84 3.62
C VAL A 65 -15.34 -1.51 3.42
N ASP A 66 -15.65 -0.81 4.50
CA ASP A 66 -16.47 0.40 4.48
C ASP A 66 -15.66 1.69 4.28
N TYR A 67 -14.33 1.63 4.43
CA TYR A 67 -13.45 2.79 4.34
C TYR A 67 -12.42 2.64 3.22
N PRO A 68 -12.03 3.77 2.58
CA PRO A 68 -11.05 3.76 1.49
C PRO A 68 -9.61 3.73 2.01
N PHE A 69 -9.27 2.67 2.79
CA PHE A 69 -7.93 2.51 3.35
C PHE A 69 -6.85 2.58 2.28
N HIS A 70 -5.69 3.09 2.66
CA HIS A 70 -4.51 3.23 1.82
C HIS A 70 -4.76 4.10 0.58
N SER A 71 -5.60 5.13 0.72
CA SER A 71 -5.91 6.09 -0.35
C SER A 71 -5.73 7.53 0.12
N SER A 72 -5.55 8.44 -0.84
CA SER A 72 -5.39 9.87 -0.57
C SER A 72 -6.62 10.51 0.06
N LEU A 73 -7.79 9.85 0.04
CA LEU A 73 -8.97 10.28 0.79
C LEU A 73 -8.76 10.29 2.31
N LEU A 74 -7.80 9.50 2.81
CA LEU A 74 -7.44 9.45 4.23
C LEU A 74 -6.24 10.34 4.59
N LYS A 75 -5.85 11.28 3.70
CA LYS A 75 -4.70 12.16 3.93
C LYS A 75 -4.81 12.93 5.25
N HIS A 76 -5.97 13.50 5.53
CA HIS A 76 -6.20 14.24 6.79
C HIS A 76 -6.04 13.33 8.02
N ALA A 77 -6.57 12.11 7.98
CA ALA A 77 -6.38 11.15 9.07
C ALA A 77 -4.90 10.77 9.26
N GLY A 78 -4.14 10.66 8.17
CA GLY A 78 -2.69 10.47 8.22
C GLY A 78 -1.96 11.65 8.88
N GLU A 79 -2.33 12.87 8.52
CA GLU A 79 -1.77 14.10 9.09
C GLU A 79 -2.09 14.24 10.60
N GLU A 80 -3.33 13.96 11.02
CA GLU A 80 -3.71 13.94 12.44
C GLU A 80 -2.96 12.88 13.23
N PHE A 81 -2.75 11.70 12.63
CA PHE A 81 -1.98 10.64 13.25
C PHE A 81 -0.50 11.03 13.39
N ASP A 82 0.11 11.64 12.37
CA ASP A 82 1.48 12.14 12.46
C ASP A 82 1.63 13.20 13.55
N GLN A 83 0.68 14.11 13.68
CA GLN A 83 0.66 15.09 14.76
C GLN A 83 0.59 14.40 16.14
N PHE A 84 -0.33 13.45 16.31
CA PHE A 84 -0.45 12.68 17.56
C PHE A 84 0.86 11.97 17.94
N VAL A 85 1.52 11.33 16.97
CA VAL A 85 2.79 10.64 17.21
C VAL A 85 3.89 11.63 17.60
N ASN A 86 4.02 12.76 16.90
CA ASN A 86 5.03 13.78 17.19
C ASN A 86 4.81 14.42 18.58
N ASP A 87 3.56 14.71 18.94
CA ASP A 87 3.22 15.23 20.26
C ASP A 87 3.56 14.21 21.37
N SER A 88 3.24 12.94 21.13
CA SER A 88 3.51 11.84 22.06
C SER A 88 5.02 11.62 22.25
N LEU A 89 5.82 11.73 21.21
CA LEU A 89 7.27 11.68 21.26
C LEU A 89 7.84 12.89 22.03
N SER A 90 7.32 14.09 21.75
CA SER A 90 7.78 15.34 22.40
C SER A 90 7.50 15.36 23.90
N HIS A 91 6.38 14.78 24.32
CA HIS A 91 6.01 14.65 25.74
C HIS A 91 6.58 13.39 26.42
N HIS A 92 7.43 12.61 25.72
CA HIS A 92 8.01 11.36 26.22
C HIS A 92 6.97 10.32 26.68
N SER A 93 5.75 10.40 26.16
CA SER A 93 4.69 9.42 26.44
C SER A 93 4.87 8.12 25.65
N ILE A 94 5.58 8.17 24.53
CA ILE A 94 6.05 7.03 23.76
C ILE A 94 7.53 7.15 23.43
N GLU A 95 8.20 6.03 23.22
CA GLU A 95 9.58 5.96 22.74
C GLU A 95 9.65 5.08 21.48
N VAL A 96 10.25 5.61 20.43
CA VAL A 96 10.58 4.83 19.23
C VAL A 96 12.08 4.58 19.20
N ARG A 97 12.48 3.32 19.11
CA ARG A 97 13.87 2.88 19.02
C ARG A 97 14.22 2.43 17.61
N ASP A 98 15.49 2.50 17.28
CA ASP A 98 15.97 1.93 16.04
C ASP A 98 15.69 0.41 16.03
N PRO A 99 15.09 -0.14 14.96
CA PRO A 99 14.78 -1.55 14.88
C PRO A 99 16.05 -2.39 14.79
N VAL A 100 16.12 -3.46 15.61
CA VAL A 100 17.24 -4.40 15.62
C VAL A 100 17.21 -5.40 14.45
N VAL A 101 16.04 -5.55 13.81
CA VAL A 101 15.86 -6.32 12.59
C VAL A 101 15.38 -5.40 11.48
N PRO A 102 15.71 -5.67 10.21
CA PRO A 102 15.25 -4.86 9.10
C PRO A 102 13.71 -4.82 9.02
N ILE A 103 13.18 -3.60 8.88
CA ILE A 103 11.76 -3.36 8.56
C ILE A 103 11.72 -2.82 7.13
N ILE A 104 10.93 -3.46 6.27
CA ILE A 104 10.64 -2.95 4.92
C ILE A 104 9.32 -2.20 4.98
N SER A 105 9.35 -0.91 4.63
CA SER A 105 8.16 -0.05 4.69
C SER A 105 7.25 -0.27 3.50
N ASN A 106 5.98 -0.59 3.76
CA ASN A 106 4.95 -0.76 2.74
C ASN A 106 4.65 0.52 1.92
N VAL A 107 5.06 1.69 2.41
CA VAL A 107 4.82 2.97 1.71
C VAL A 107 5.69 3.09 0.47
N ASP A 108 6.97 2.74 0.59
CA ASP A 108 7.97 3.00 -0.46
C ASP A 108 9.04 1.90 -0.58
N GLY A 109 8.93 0.81 0.20
CA GLY A 109 9.93 -0.25 0.25
C GLY A 109 11.25 0.18 0.86
N CYS A 110 11.32 1.31 1.59
CA CYS A 110 12.57 1.68 2.26
C CYS A 110 12.85 0.71 3.40
N ILE A 111 14.14 0.50 3.66
CA ILE A 111 14.61 -0.38 4.74
C ILE A 111 15.01 0.49 5.92
N VAL A 112 14.40 0.23 7.07
CA VAL A 112 14.73 0.85 8.35
C VAL A 112 15.39 -0.19 9.24
N CYS A 113 16.61 0.07 9.69
CA CYS A 113 17.38 -0.84 10.56
C CYS A 113 18.53 -0.11 11.24
N SER A 114 18.92 -0.57 12.43
CA SER A 114 20.13 -0.11 13.13
C SER A 114 21.42 -0.83 12.68
N MET A 115 21.31 -1.95 11.95
CA MET A 115 22.45 -2.76 11.52
C MET A 115 23.17 -2.13 10.33
N THR A 116 24.50 -2.12 10.35
CA THR A 116 25.35 -1.51 9.31
C THR A 116 25.83 -2.47 8.22
N ASP A 117 25.56 -3.77 8.37
CA ASP A 117 26.20 -4.82 7.57
C ASP A 117 25.50 -5.16 6.25
N LEU A 118 24.34 -4.57 5.99
CA LEU A 118 23.67 -4.71 4.72
C LEU A 118 24.18 -3.64 3.75
N ASN A 119 24.70 -4.01 2.59
CA ASN A 119 25.14 -3.10 1.53
C ASN A 119 23.95 -2.33 0.88
N VAL A 120 23.06 -1.79 1.71
CA VAL A 120 21.84 -1.08 1.31
C VAL A 120 21.75 0.23 2.08
N GLN A 121 21.28 1.28 1.42
CA GLN A 121 21.02 2.55 2.12
C GLN A 121 19.89 2.35 3.14
N MET A 122 20.26 2.25 4.39
CA MET A 122 19.33 2.05 5.49
C MET A 122 18.94 3.38 6.12
N LYS A 123 17.74 3.39 6.65
CA LYS A 123 17.11 4.52 7.30
C LYS A 123 16.98 4.26 8.81
N ARG A 124 16.86 5.32 9.60
CA ARG A 124 16.74 5.26 11.05
C ARG A 124 15.28 5.36 11.50
N LYS A 125 15.06 5.33 12.82
CA LYS A 125 13.74 5.43 13.46
C LYS A 125 12.95 6.67 13.02
N GLU A 126 13.63 7.80 12.77
CA GLU A 126 12.99 9.02 12.30
C GLU A 126 12.29 8.81 10.95
N ASP A 127 12.92 8.06 10.07
CA ASP A 127 12.35 7.68 8.77
C ASP A 127 11.17 6.72 8.91
N LEU A 128 11.15 5.88 9.96
CA LEU A 128 10.00 5.03 10.28
C LEU A 128 8.82 5.89 10.76
N VAL A 129 9.08 6.80 11.71
CA VAL A 129 8.06 7.73 12.24
C VAL A 129 7.42 8.53 11.10
N GLU A 130 8.22 9.11 10.20
CA GLU A 130 7.72 9.86 9.03
C GLU A 130 6.78 9.04 8.13
N ARG A 131 6.92 7.71 8.14
CA ARG A 131 6.09 6.83 7.31
C ARG A 131 4.83 6.33 7.99
N MET A 132 4.68 6.53 9.29
CA MET A 132 3.53 5.99 10.04
C MET A 132 2.21 6.59 9.56
N GLY A 133 2.11 7.92 9.45
CA GLY A 133 0.92 8.58 8.91
C GLY A 133 0.74 8.34 7.42
N LYS A 134 1.84 8.32 6.65
CA LYS A 134 1.81 7.98 5.22
C LYS A 134 1.25 6.58 4.97
N GLN A 135 1.46 5.63 5.89
CA GLN A 135 0.91 4.27 5.77
C GLN A 135 -0.62 4.26 5.73
N ILE A 136 -1.29 5.22 6.37
CA ILE A 136 -2.75 5.33 6.42
C ILE A 136 -3.30 5.74 5.05
N CYS A 137 -2.63 6.66 4.35
CA CYS A 137 -3.12 7.32 3.15
C CYS A 137 -2.35 7.00 1.86
N SER A 138 -1.37 6.09 1.90
CA SER A 138 -0.57 5.70 0.74
C SER A 138 -0.79 4.25 0.36
N ALA A 139 -0.67 3.96 -0.93
CA ALA A 139 -0.81 2.61 -1.46
C ALA A 139 0.23 1.65 -0.87
N VAL A 140 -0.21 0.46 -0.47
CA VAL A 140 0.65 -0.63 0.00
C VAL A 140 1.45 -1.21 -1.17
N GLN A 141 2.78 -1.20 -1.06
CA GLN A 141 3.72 -1.64 -2.10
C GLN A 141 4.20 -3.09 -1.87
N TRP A 142 3.29 -4.02 -1.54
CA TRP A 142 3.63 -5.38 -1.15
C TRP A 142 4.50 -6.13 -2.17
N GLU A 143 4.22 -5.99 -3.46
CA GLU A 143 5.05 -6.59 -4.52
C GLU A 143 6.50 -6.11 -4.42
N LYS A 144 6.70 -4.81 -4.16
CA LYS A 144 8.03 -4.20 -4.02
C LYS A 144 8.73 -4.72 -2.78
N ASP A 145 8.01 -4.83 -1.66
CA ASP A 145 8.55 -5.29 -0.38
C ASP A 145 9.06 -6.72 -0.49
N VAL A 146 8.29 -7.62 -1.12
CA VAL A 146 8.71 -9.00 -1.37
C VAL A 146 9.94 -9.08 -2.27
N LYS A 147 10.01 -8.24 -3.32
CA LYS A 147 11.19 -8.17 -4.20
C LYS A 147 12.43 -7.71 -3.44
N ILE A 148 12.30 -6.72 -2.57
CA ILE A 148 13.40 -6.23 -1.73
C ILE A 148 13.83 -7.31 -0.75
N ALA A 149 12.89 -7.95 -0.05
CA ALA A 149 13.20 -9.04 0.87
C ALA A 149 13.98 -10.17 0.18
N ARG A 150 13.55 -10.56 -1.03
CA ARG A 150 14.29 -11.58 -1.83
C ARG A 150 15.67 -11.09 -2.24
N HIS A 151 15.83 -9.84 -2.61
CA HIS A 151 17.14 -9.26 -2.95
C HIS A 151 18.08 -9.24 -1.72
N LEU A 152 17.53 -9.12 -0.52
CA LEU A 152 18.27 -9.26 0.74
C LEU A 152 18.60 -10.72 1.11
N GLY A 153 18.28 -11.70 0.26
CA GLY A 153 18.59 -13.12 0.48
C GLY A 153 17.51 -13.88 1.24
N MET A 154 16.32 -13.32 1.44
CA MET A 154 15.22 -14.04 2.08
C MET A 154 14.62 -15.05 1.10
N GLU A 155 14.66 -16.34 1.45
CA GLU A 155 14.20 -17.45 0.61
C GLU A 155 12.82 -17.96 1.03
N SER A 156 12.46 -17.81 2.30
CA SER A 156 11.22 -18.35 2.87
C SER A 156 10.35 -17.23 3.43
N PHE A 157 9.05 -17.32 3.15
CA PHE A 157 8.03 -16.40 3.64
C PHE A 157 6.95 -17.19 4.36
N VAL A 158 6.53 -16.71 5.51
CA VAL A 158 5.45 -17.33 6.31
C VAL A 158 4.34 -16.31 6.48
N GLU A 159 3.17 -16.62 5.94
CA GLU A 159 1.97 -15.83 6.17
C GLU A 159 1.28 -16.33 7.45
N ILE A 160 1.11 -15.43 8.43
CA ILE A 160 0.42 -15.72 9.69
C ILE A 160 -0.94 -15.01 9.65
N GLY A 161 -2.01 -15.80 9.61
CA GLY A 161 -3.38 -15.26 9.55
C GLY A 161 -4.43 -16.37 9.54
N PRO A 162 -5.72 -16.01 9.63
CA PRO A 162 -6.82 -16.98 9.64
C PRO A 162 -7.03 -17.66 8.28
N LYS A 163 -6.57 -17.03 7.20
CA LYS A 163 -6.62 -17.54 5.82
C LYS A 163 -5.42 -17.00 5.03
N PRO A 164 -4.85 -17.80 4.10
CA PRO A 164 -3.86 -17.28 3.17
C PRO A 164 -4.52 -16.26 2.21
N VAL A 165 -3.94 -15.09 2.11
CA VAL A 165 -4.43 -13.97 1.27
C VAL A 165 -3.38 -13.57 0.25
N LEU A 166 -2.10 -13.63 0.62
CA LEU A 166 -0.96 -13.16 -0.16
C LEU A 166 -0.05 -14.29 -0.65
N ALA A 167 -0.18 -15.49 -0.08
CA ALA A 167 0.60 -16.66 -0.44
C ALA A 167 0.15 -17.30 -1.77
#